data_bdff19a4a9bf599788a23ba1d2860222
#
_entry.id   bdff19a4a9bf599788a23ba1d2860222
#
_cell.length_a   1.000
_cell.length_b   1.000
_cell.length_c   1.000
_cell.angle_alpha   90.00
_cell.angle_beta   90.00
_cell.angle_gamma   90.00
#
_symmetry.space_group_name_H-M   'P 1'
#
loop_
_entity.id
_entity.type
_entity.pdbx_description
1 polymer ?
#
loop_
_entity_poly.entity_id
_entity_poly.type
_entity_poly.pdbx_seq_one_letter_code
_entity_poly.pdbx_strand_id
1 'polypeptide(L)'
;MEPSLKKQLKSWGNTHQTVAEEAKHFSGDDITLTIGNSNSYGDASIPIGNQYLNSTIDIKKDFISTKISIEHYLQYDNNFLNAIPGKSNVTIGGAVASDVHGKDGIWGGSFQNNIDEIMIQLPNTSIEICSRENHPEIFYATIGGYGLTGNIIGVKFKNHNKSISNFFKTNTNQGIGLDSLFKSFNLESSSYSVGWVDLLSKNFKWILETSFPSEKRKGGTYKKLNLYEKNNLTFPFIGTNKLKSMAAVNYIYYFIKSKKDLSFKSYDKVLFPLSAVSDTRNLAKNRKIIQIQFSIPKEKEDKIEIILQKLIHKQHPILCSVKRLSKNESDLNLSFVQDGWTFAVDFPFYEFSHEEIRKFYKYLIENNGKIYLAKDSTLLEEEFKDMYQNFWKWQEIVKDLDPKKLFQSNLSKRLGLKNW
;
A
#
# COMPACT_ATOMS: atom_id res chain seq x y z
N MET A 1 -26.66 -8.71 -27.67
CA MET A 1 -25.67 -8.63 -26.58
C MET A 1 -24.43 -7.96 -27.13
N GLU A 2 -24.05 -6.80 -26.59
CA GLU A 2 -22.76 -6.23 -26.94
C GLU A 2 -21.66 -7.20 -26.51
N PRO A 3 -20.64 -7.43 -27.34
CA PRO A 3 -19.53 -8.32 -26.94
C PRO A 3 -18.83 -7.76 -25.71
N SER A 4 -18.71 -8.58 -24.66
CA SER A 4 -17.94 -8.23 -23.46
C SER A 4 -16.48 -8.03 -23.87
N LEU A 5 -15.94 -6.85 -23.56
CA LEU A 5 -14.57 -6.51 -23.92
C LEU A 5 -13.60 -7.22 -22.96
N LYS A 6 -12.84 -8.17 -23.48
CA LYS A 6 -11.71 -8.78 -22.76
C LYS A 6 -10.63 -7.75 -22.51
N LYS A 7 -10.23 -7.60 -21.27
CA LYS A 7 -9.19 -6.65 -20.83
C LYS A 7 -7.97 -7.39 -20.28
N GLN A 8 -6.80 -6.96 -20.69
CA GLN A 8 -5.57 -7.41 -20.06
C GLN A 8 -5.35 -6.69 -18.73
N LEU A 9 -5.42 -7.44 -17.64
CA LEU A 9 -5.14 -6.97 -16.28
C LEU A 9 -3.69 -7.27 -15.91
N LYS A 10 -3.01 -6.29 -15.31
CA LYS A 10 -1.61 -6.41 -14.89
C LYS A 10 -1.43 -5.88 -13.50
N SER A 11 -0.59 -6.54 -12.71
CA SER A 11 -0.11 -5.99 -11.44
C SER A 11 0.75 -4.75 -11.68
N TRP A 12 0.84 -3.86 -10.70
CA TRP A 12 1.65 -2.65 -10.85
C TRP A 12 3.14 -2.98 -11.05
N GLY A 13 3.67 -4.00 -10.36
CA GLY A 13 5.04 -4.49 -10.56
C GLY A 13 5.28 -5.14 -11.92
N ASN A 14 4.23 -5.31 -12.73
CA ASN A 14 4.26 -5.97 -14.04
C ASN A 14 4.79 -7.42 -13.99
N THR A 15 4.66 -8.07 -12.84
CA THR A 15 5.10 -9.45 -12.59
C THR A 15 4.01 -10.47 -12.85
N HIS A 16 2.74 -10.07 -12.72
CA HIS A 16 1.56 -10.91 -12.91
C HIS A 16 0.60 -10.26 -13.90
N GLN A 17 -0.04 -11.08 -14.73
CA GLN A 17 -1.05 -10.62 -15.70
C GLN A 17 -2.07 -11.73 -15.98
N THR A 18 -3.27 -11.32 -16.38
CA THR A 18 -4.32 -12.20 -16.89
C THR A 18 -5.17 -11.47 -17.92
N VAL A 19 -5.99 -12.20 -18.66
CA VAL A 19 -7.02 -11.64 -19.53
C VAL A 19 -8.38 -12.04 -18.96
N ALA A 20 -9.21 -11.06 -18.65
CA ALA A 20 -10.53 -11.29 -18.06
C ALA A 20 -11.57 -10.32 -18.64
N GLU A 21 -12.83 -10.69 -18.55
CA GLU A 21 -13.99 -9.91 -18.98
C GLU A 21 -14.57 -9.13 -17.81
N GLU A 22 -15.01 -7.90 -18.07
CA GLU A 22 -15.71 -7.12 -17.06
C GLU A 22 -17.16 -7.60 -16.95
N ALA A 23 -17.50 -8.18 -15.81
CA ALA A 23 -18.87 -8.54 -15.49
C ALA A 23 -19.64 -7.31 -15.00
N LYS A 24 -20.81 -7.04 -15.58
CA LYS A 24 -21.67 -5.91 -15.19
C LYS A 24 -22.29 -6.13 -13.80
N HIS A 25 -22.62 -7.37 -13.48
CA HIS A 25 -23.27 -7.78 -12.22
C HIS A 25 -22.65 -9.09 -11.72
N PHE A 26 -22.63 -9.23 -10.42
CA PHE A 26 -22.28 -10.50 -9.79
C PHE A 26 -23.51 -11.39 -9.66
N SER A 27 -23.48 -12.57 -10.27
CA SER A 27 -24.60 -13.54 -10.30
C SER A 27 -24.63 -14.51 -9.12
N GLY A 28 -23.50 -14.68 -8.41
CA GLY A 28 -23.35 -15.67 -7.36
C GLY A 28 -22.90 -17.06 -7.85
N ASP A 29 -22.58 -17.22 -9.14
CA ASP A 29 -22.26 -18.52 -9.75
C ASP A 29 -20.80 -18.60 -10.24
N ASP A 30 -20.18 -17.48 -10.58
CA ASP A 30 -18.87 -17.45 -11.20
C ASP A 30 -17.76 -17.02 -10.23
N ILE A 31 -16.58 -17.64 -10.39
CA ILE A 31 -15.37 -17.20 -9.67
C ILE A 31 -14.97 -15.83 -10.19
N THR A 32 -14.86 -14.87 -9.29
CA THR A 32 -14.63 -13.46 -9.60
C THR A 32 -13.71 -12.77 -8.61
N LEU A 33 -13.43 -11.51 -8.86
CA LEU A 33 -12.77 -10.56 -7.95
C LEU A 33 -13.16 -9.14 -8.31
N THR A 34 -13.48 -8.31 -7.34
CA THR A 34 -13.65 -6.87 -7.59
C THR A 34 -12.30 -6.19 -7.73
N ILE A 35 -12.09 -5.45 -8.82
CA ILE A 35 -10.81 -4.82 -9.14
C ILE A 35 -10.99 -3.30 -9.22
N GLY A 36 -10.12 -2.57 -8.50
CA GLY A 36 -9.96 -1.14 -8.66
C GLY A 36 -8.94 -0.79 -9.77
N ASN A 37 -8.00 0.09 -9.48
CA ASN A 37 -7.00 0.54 -10.46
C ASN A 37 -5.72 -0.33 -10.53
N SER A 38 -5.77 -1.57 -10.07
CA SER A 38 -4.67 -2.56 -10.12
C SER A 38 -3.32 -2.00 -9.62
N ASN A 39 -3.35 -1.26 -8.51
CA ASN A 39 -2.15 -0.65 -7.92
C ASN A 39 -1.35 -1.61 -7.03
N SER A 40 -1.83 -2.84 -6.79
CA SER A 40 -1.07 -3.89 -6.10
C SER A 40 0.15 -4.28 -6.90
N TYR A 41 1.32 -4.38 -6.25
CA TYR A 41 2.58 -4.73 -6.92
C TYR A 41 2.61 -6.19 -7.38
N GLY A 42 2.07 -7.09 -6.54
CA GLY A 42 1.99 -8.52 -6.79
C GLY A 42 0.63 -8.95 -7.35
N ASP A 43 0.17 -10.09 -6.91
CA ASP A 43 -0.94 -10.85 -7.48
C ASP A 43 -2.29 -10.64 -6.76
N ALA A 44 -2.37 -9.76 -5.77
CA ALA A 44 -3.58 -9.52 -4.98
C ALA A 44 -4.78 -9.00 -5.83
N SER A 45 -4.51 -8.24 -6.91
CA SER A 45 -5.54 -7.72 -7.81
C SER A 45 -5.65 -8.50 -9.14
N ILE A 46 -5.15 -9.73 -9.19
CA ILE A 46 -5.22 -10.59 -10.38
C ILE A 46 -6.25 -11.70 -10.11
N PRO A 47 -7.42 -11.68 -10.78
CA PRO A 47 -8.45 -12.70 -10.62
C PRO A 47 -7.98 -14.07 -11.13
N ILE A 48 -8.48 -15.15 -10.53
CA ILE A 48 -8.26 -16.52 -11.02
C ILE A 48 -9.19 -16.82 -12.18
N GLY A 49 -10.46 -16.36 -12.08
CA GLY A 49 -11.47 -16.57 -13.10
C GLY A 49 -11.29 -15.73 -14.34
N ASN A 50 -12.12 -15.99 -15.34
CA ASN A 50 -12.18 -15.23 -16.59
C ASN A 50 -12.96 -13.91 -16.45
N GLN A 51 -13.50 -13.62 -15.28
CA GLN A 51 -14.31 -12.43 -15.01
C GLN A 51 -13.75 -11.62 -13.85
N TYR A 52 -13.98 -10.32 -13.89
CA TYR A 52 -13.78 -9.41 -12.78
C TYR A 52 -14.94 -8.42 -12.66
N LEU A 53 -15.19 -7.95 -11.46
CA LEU A 53 -16.20 -6.94 -11.19
C LEU A 53 -15.54 -5.55 -11.15
N ASN A 54 -16.24 -4.61 -11.77
CA ASN A 54 -15.99 -3.20 -11.57
C ASN A 54 -17.31 -2.62 -11.05
N SER A 55 -17.48 -2.59 -9.72
CA SER A 55 -18.74 -2.32 -9.03
C SER A 55 -19.58 -1.21 -9.69
N THR A 56 -20.83 -1.55 -10.08
CA THR A 56 -21.79 -0.62 -10.71
C THR A 56 -23.10 -0.53 -9.97
N ILE A 57 -23.18 -1.11 -8.78
CA ILE A 57 -24.41 -1.14 -7.98
C ILE A 57 -24.70 0.26 -7.45
N ASP A 58 -25.98 0.65 -7.44
CA ASP A 58 -26.44 1.89 -6.85
C ASP A 58 -26.10 1.91 -5.35
N ILE A 59 -25.50 3.00 -4.93
CA ILE A 59 -25.12 3.22 -3.53
C ILE A 59 -26.15 4.07 -2.80
N LYS A 60 -26.32 3.83 -1.51
CA LYS A 60 -27.16 4.70 -0.66
C LYS A 60 -26.58 6.11 -0.59
N LYS A 61 -27.43 7.12 -0.44
CA LYS A 61 -27.08 8.54 -0.51
C LYS A 61 -25.89 8.94 0.38
N ASP A 62 -25.74 8.32 1.55
CA ASP A 62 -24.71 8.68 2.52
C ASP A 62 -23.39 7.87 2.36
N PHE A 63 -23.33 7.01 1.34
CA PHE A 63 -22.15 6.21 1.04
C PHE A 63 -21.35 6.80 -0.11
N ILE A 64 -20.05 6.65 -0.02
CA ILE A 64 -19.10 7.02 -1.08
C ILE A 64 -18.80 5.78 -1.92
N SER A 65 -18.88 5.91 -3.26
CA SER A 65 -18.55 4.84 -4.18
C SER A 65 -17.10 4.37 -4.03
N THR A 66 -16.91 3.07 -3.97
CA THR A 66 -15.57 2.47 -3.86
C THR A 66 -14.74 2.56 -5.13
N LYS A 67 -15.35 2.96 -6.27
CA LYS A 67 -14.65 3.17 -7.56
C LYS A 67 -13.83 4.43 -7.62
N ILE A 68 -14.22 5.49 -6.90
CA ILE A 68 -13.50 6.75 -6.97
C ILE A 68 -12.11 6.61 -6.34
N SER A 69 -11.16 7.38 -6.85
CA SER A 69 -9.82 7.44 -6.26
C SER A 69 -9.81 8.27 -4.97
N ILE A 70 -8.86 7.97 -4.10
CA ILE A 70 -8.62 8.77 -2.88
C ILE A 70 -8.40 10.23 -3.24
N GLU A 71 -7.64 10.50 -4.30
CA GLU A 71 -7.40 11.86 -4.79
C GLU A 71 -8.70 12.58 -5.14
N HIS A 72 -9.58 11.92 -5.90
CA HIS A 72 -10.88 12.49 -6.26
C HIS A 72 -11.72 12.81 -5.02
N TYR A 73 -11.77 11.89 -4.06
CA TYR A 73 -12.48 12.11 -2.80
C TYR A 73 -11.94 13.29 -2.01
N LEU A 74 -10.62 13.43 -1.89
CA LEU A 74 -9.98 14.54 -1.16
C LEU A 74 -10.18 15.91 -1.82
N GLN A 75 -10.38 15.94 -3.14
CA GLN A 75 -10.64 17.19 -3.88
C GLN A 75 -12.10 17.65 -3.78
N TYR A 76 -13.00 16.74 -3.44
CA TYR A 76 -14.42 17.03 -3.29
C TYR A 76 -14.66 17.53 -1.86
N ASP A 77 -15.12 18.78 -1.73
CA ASP A 77 -15.45 19.44 -0.44
C ASP A 77 -14.32 19.45 0.62
N ASN A 78 -13.04 19.44 0.20
CA ASN A 78 -11.89 19.43 1.11
C ASN A 78 -11.96 18.30 2.16
N ASN A 79 -12.44 17.13 1.78
CA ASN A 79 -12.53 15.97 2.64
C ASN A 79 -11.17 15.62 3.27
N PHE A 80 -11.22 14.94 4.41
CA PHE A 80 -10.03 14.51 5.15
C PHE A 80 -10.04 12.99 5.34
N LEU A 81 -8.87 12.38 5.16
CA LEU A 81 -8.62 10.98 5.50
C LEU A 81 -7.25 10.85 6.17
N ASN A 82 -7.15 9.92 7.09
CA ASN A 82 -5.88 9.40 7.59
C ASN A 82 -5.36 8.28 6.70
N ALA A 83 -4.11 7.87 6.90
CA ALA A 83 -3.50 6.71 6.26
C ALA A 83 -3.52 6.74 4.73
N ILE A 84 -3.32 7.94 4.16
CA ILE A 84 -3.34 8.15 2.70
C ILE A 84 -2.12 7.47 2.07
N PRO A 85 -2.32 6.55 1.09
CA PRO A 85 -1.20 5.89 0.41
C PRO A 85 -0.42 6.86 -0.48
N GLY A 86 0.84 6.53 -0.79
CA GLY A 86 1.71 7.41 -1.58
C GLY A 86 1.34 7.55 -3.07
N LYS A 87 0.28 6.89 -3.54
CA LYS A 87 -0.28 6.98 -4.89
C LYS A 87 -1.69 7.54 -4.85
N SER A 88 -1.96 8.57 -5.64
CA SER A 88 -3.23 9.29 -5.63
C SER A 88 -4.39 8.51 -6.26
N ASN A 89 -4.11 7.69 -7.25
CA ASN A 89 -5.11 6.94 -8.02
C ASN A 89 -5.53 5.61 -7.38
N VAL A 90 -5.21 5.35 -6.12
CA VAL A 90 -5.75 4.20 -5.38
C VAL A 90 -7.26 4.42 -5.19
N THR A 91 -8.08 3.43 -5.55
CA THR A 91 -9.52 3.51 -5.33
C THR A 91 -9.86 3.33 -3.85
N ILE A 92 -10.97 3.90 -3.40
CA ILE A 92 -11.44 3.73 -2.01
C ILE A 92 -11.63 2.26 -1.69
N GLY A 93 -12.26 1.47 -2.58
CA GLY A 93 -12.40 0.02 -2.39
C GLY A 93 -11.06 -0.71 -2.26
N GLY A 94 -10.07 -0.34 -3.09
CA GLY A 94 -8.72 -0.89 -3.00
C GLY A 94 -8.01 -0.49 -1.71
N ALA A 95 -8.27 0.72 -1.20
CA ALA A 95 -7.71 1.17 0.08
C ALA A 95 -8.29 0.42 1.27
N VAL A 96 -9.60 0.17 1.28
CA VAL A 96 -10.28 -0.66 2.29
C VAL A 96 -9.77 -2.11 2.20
N ALA A 97 -9.81 -2.71 1.01
CA ALA A 97 -9.44 -4.11 0.80
C ALA A 97 -7.99 -4.42 1.18
N SER A 98 -7.10 -3.44 1.09
CA SER A 98 -5.68 -3.59 1.43
C SER A 98 -5.30 -3.00 2.79
N ASP A 99 -6.26 -2.42 3.52
CA ASP A 99 -6.02 -1.65 4.74
C ASP A 99 -4.76 -0.78 4.63
N VAL A 100 -4.78 0.14 3.65
CA VAL A 100 -3.59 0.94 3.32
C VAL A 100 -3.13 1.81 4.48
N HIS A 101 -1.85 2.17 4.47
CA HIS A 101 -1.24 3.02 5.48
C HIS A 101 -0.55 4.24 4.84
N GLY A 102 -0.44 5.33 5.59
CA GLY A 102 0.10 6.61 5.14
C GLY A 102 1.47 6.97 5.72
N LYS A 103 1.79 8.26 5.66
CA LYS A 103 2.96 8.88 6.30
C LYS A 103 2.66 9.37 7.70
N ASP A 104 1.42 9.37 8.07
CA ASP A 104 0.81 9.70 9.36
C ASP A 104 0.64 8.46 10.25
N GLY A 105 1.30 7.35 9.93
CA GLY A 105 1.08 6.05 10.55
C GLY A 105 1.17 6.01 12.08
N ILE A 106 1.86 6.97 12.70
CA ILE A 106 1.95 7.07 14.17
C ILE A 106 0.62 7.49 14.79
N TRP A 107 -0.07 8.46 14.20
CA TRP A 107 -1.31 9.03 14.74
C TRP A 107 -2.53 8.70 13.88
N GLY A 108 -2.34 8.45 12.59
CA GLY A 108 -3.40 8.11 11.64
C GLY A 108 -3.71 6.62 11.57
N GLY A 109 -2.77 5.77 11.98
CA GLY A 109 -2.92 4.31 11.95
C GLY A 109 -2.98 3.75 10.53
N SER A 110 -3.98 2.90 10.27
CA SER A 110 -4.30 2.37 8.95
C SER A 110 -5.66 2.89 8.44
N PHE A 111 -6.02 2.54 7.22
CA PHE A 111 -7.22 3.06 6.55
C PHE A 111 -8.52 2.74 7.30
N GLN A 112 -8.56 1.63 8.05
CA GLN A 112 -9.71 1.26 8.91
C GLN A 112 -10.16 2.37 9.86
N ASN A 113 -9.24 3.25 10.29
CA ASN A 113 -9.54 4.32 11.23
C ASN A 113 -10.46 5.41 10.63
N ASN A 114 -10.54 5.49 9.30
CA ASN A 114 -11.46 6.41 8.62
C ASN A 114 -12.88 5.85 8.50
N ILE A 115 -13.04 4.51 8.57
CA ILE A 115 -14.27 3.85 8.15
C ILE A 115 -15.27 3.81 9.31
N ASP A 116 -16.49 4.21 9.03
CA ASP A 116 -17.66 4.09 9.89
C ASP A 116 -18.46 2.83 9.50
N GLU A 117 -18.90 2.76 8.25
CA GLU A 117 -19.67 1.65 7.70
C GLU A 117 -19.15 1.22 6.34
N ILE A 118 -19.31 -0.07 6.03
CA ILE A 118 -19.04 -0.66 4.71
C ILE A 118 -20.33 -1.24 4.16
N MET A 119 -20.68 -0.92 2.92
CA MET A 119 -21.72 -1.60 2.16
C MET A 119 -21.07 -2.62 1.23
N ILE A 120 -21.38 -3.90 1.43
CA ILE A 120 -20.76 -5.02 0.73
C ILE A 120 -21.82 -5.94 0.12
N GLN A 121 -21.63 -6.36 -1.11
CA GLN A 121 -22.38 -7.46 -1.70
C GLN A 121 -21.65 -8.78 -1.40
N LEU A 122 -22.29 -9.66 -0.67
CA LEU A 122 -21.76 -10.95 -0.25
C LEU A 122 -21.85 -12.01 -1.36
N PRO A 123 -21.13 -13.13 -1.23
CA PRO A 123 -21.16 -14.22 -2.20
C PRO A 123 -22.55 -14.85 -2.48
N ASN A 124 -23.47 -14.75 -1.52
CA ASN A 124 -24.88 -15.15 -1.69
C ASN A 124 -25.73 -14.09 -2.39
N THR A 125 -25.11 -13.02 -2.92
CA THR A 125 -25.70 -11.86 -3.58
C THR A 125 -26.43 -10.86 -2.67
N SER A 126 -26.62 -11.12 -1.36
CA SER A 126 -27.19 -10.15 -0.44
C SER A 126 -26.27 -8.92 -0.30
N ILE A 127 -26.87 -7.77 -0.01
CA ILE A 127 -26.16 -6.53 0.27
C ILE A 127 -26.30 -6.23 1.75
N GLU A 128 -25.16 -6.18 2.46
CA GLU A 128 -25.09 -5.92 3.88
C GLU A 128 -24.41 -4.59 4.15
N ILE A 129 -24.83 -3.94 5.24
CA ILE A 129 -24.13 -2.78 5.82
C ILE A 129 -23.49 -3.24 7.12
N CYS A 130 -22.17 -3.17 7.14
CA CYS A 130 -21.36 -3.66 8.26
C CYS A 130 -20.64 -2.50 8.94
N SER A 131 -20.55 -2.54 10.25
CA SER A 131 -19.84 -1.57 11.11
C SER A 131 -19.18 -2.29 12.29
N ARG A 132 -18.61 -1.52 13.21
CA ARG A 132 -18.08 -2.07 14.46
C ARG A 132 -19.15 -2.67 15.37
N GLU A 133 -20.40 -2.18 15.26
CA GLU A 133 -21.56 -2.57 16.06
C GLU A 133 -22.47 -3.54 15.31
N ASN A 134 -22.50 -3.47 13.98
CA ASN A 134 -23.37 -4.29 13.13
C ASN A 134 -22.53 -5.17 12.21
N HIS A 135 -22.62 -6.48 12.36
CA HIS A 135 -21.80 -7.47 11.64
C HIS A 135 -20.28 -7.21 11.75
N PRO A 136 -19.75 -7.02 12.99
CA PRO A 136 -18.35 -6.65 13.20
C PRO A 136 -17.36 -7.67 12.61
N GLU A 137 -17.70 -8.94 12.59
CA GLU A 137 -16.90 -10.00 11.98
C GLU A 137 -16.72 -9.79 10.48
N ILE A 138 -17.79 -9.43 9.74
CA ILE A 138 -17.73 -9.13 8.30
C ILE A 138 -16.98 -7.82 8.07
N PHE A 139 -17.24 -6.81 8.89
CA PHE A 139 -16.58 -5.51 8.83
C PHE A 139 -15.06 -5.66 8.90
N TYR A 140 -14.56 -6.29 9.96
CA TYR A 140 -13.13 -6.46 10.16
C TYR A 140 -12.49 -7.45 9.16
N ALA A 141 -13.18 -8.53 8.78
CA ALA A 141 -12.68 -9.45 7.77
C ALA A 141 -12.57 -8.82 6.38
N THR A 142 -13.40 -7.80 6.08
CA THR A 142 -13.40 -7.10 4.80
C THR A 142 -12.25 -6.09 4.70
N ILE A 143 -11.96 -5.39 5.79
CA ILE A 143 -10.84 -4.43 5.85
C ILE A 143 -9.53 -5.24 5.86
N GLY A 144 -8.67 -5.00 4.87
CA GLY A 144 -7.46 -5.80 4.68
C GLY A 144 -7.71 -7.23 4.19
N GLY A 145 -8.95 -7.56 3.81
CA GLY A 145 -9.34 -8.89 3.28
C GLY A 145 -9.12 -9.07 1.78
N TYR A 146 -8.47 -8.13 1.12
CA TYR A 146 -8.08 -8.19 -0.31
C TYR A 146 -9.24 -8.45 -1.28
N GLY A 147 -10.49 -8.08 -0.90
CA GLY A 147 -11.68 -8.28 -1.71
C GLY A 147 -12.16 -9.74 -1.73
N LEU A 148 -11.72 -10.55 -0.78
CA LEU A 148 -12.04 -12.00 -0.73
C LEU A 148 -13.32 -12.30 0.06
N THR A 149 -13.88 -11.32 0.78
CA THR A 149 -15.15 -11.42 1.52
C THR A 149 -16.36 -11.15 0.64
N GLY A 150 -16.19 -10.39 -0.45
CA GLY A 150 -17.26 -9.97 -1.34
C GLY A 150 -16.91 -8.70 -2.13
N ASN A 151 -17.91 -8.14 -2.80
CA ASN A 151 -17.80 -6.93 -3.58
C ASN A 151 -18.08 -5.70 -2.70
N ILE A 152 -17.05 -4.96 -2.31
CA ILE A 152 -17.17 -3.71 -1.56
C ILE A 152 -17.74 -2.63 -2.49
N ILE A 153 -18.96 -2.16 -2.26
CA ILE A 153 -19.67 -1.23 -3.15
C ILE A 153 -19.73 0.19 -2.63
N GLY A 154 -19.79 0.38 -1.31
CA GLY A 154 -19.85 1.70 -0.68
C GLY A 154 -19.11 1.77 0.64
N VAL A 155 -18.65 2.95 1.02
CA VAL A 155 -18.02 3.24 2.30
C VAL A 155 -18.59 4.53 2.86
N LYS A 156 -18.95 4.53 4.14
CA LYS A 156 -19.24 5.72 4.90
C LYS A 156 -18.04 6.02 5.79
N PHE A 157 -17.53 7.23 5.69
CA PHE A 157 -16.40 7.67 6.49
C PHE A 157 -16.83 8.34 7.77
N LYS A 158 -16.02 8.18 8.81
CA LYS A 158 -16.15 8.94 10.06
C LYS A 158 -15.97 10.43 9.75
N ASN A 159 -16.76 11.26 10.43
CA ASN A 159 -16.57 12.71 10.36
C ASN A 159 -15.37 13.10 11.23
N HIS A 160 -14.28 13.49 10.61
CA HIS A 160 -13.08 13.91 11.34
C HIS A 160 -13.12 15.37 11.80
N ASN A 161 -14.16 16.17 11.45
CA ASN A 161 -14.23 17.62 11.69
C ASN A 161 -12.94 18.37 11.29
N LYS A 162 -12.26 17.87 10.27
CA LYS A 162 -11.01 18.39 9.75
C LYS A 162 -11.08 18.46 8.23
N SER A 163 -10.36 19.41 7.66
CA SER A 163 -10.10 19.47 6.23
C SER A 163 -8.63 19.21 5.95
N ILE A 164 -8.34 18.71 4.75
CA ILE A 164 -6.95 18.54 4.32
C ILE A 164 -6.28 19.92 4.16
N SER A 165 -5.07 20.05 4.68
CA SER A 165 -4.29 21.27 4.46
C SER A 165 -3.76 21.30 3.03
N ASN A 166 -3.91 22.45 2.36
CA ASN A 166 -3.41 22.66 1.00
C ASN A 166 -1.88 22.81 0.95
N PHE A 167 -1.27 23.20 2.06
CA PHE A 167 0.17 23.42 2.18
C PHE A 167 0.74 22.79 3.41
N PHE A 168 1.99 22.39 3.30
CA PHE A 168 2.75 21.78 4.37
C PHE A 168 4.12 22.46 4.49
N LYS A 169 4.52 22.72 5.71
CA LYS A 169 5.89 23.04 6.08
C LYS A 169 6.65 21.74 6.25
N THR A 170 7.65 21.48 5.42
CA THR A 170 8.45 20.25 5.41
C THR A 170 9.86 20.54 5.89
N ASN A 171 10.27 19.84 6.93
CA ASN A 171 11.66 19.77 7.38
C ASN A 171 12.32 18.55 6.73
N THR A 172 13.57 18.71 6.30
CA THR A 172 14.37 17.62 5.73
C THR A 172 15.61 17.43 6.59
N ASN A 173 15.70 16.31 7.25
CA ASN A 173 16.86 15.89 8.04
C ASN A 173 17.60 14.78 7.30
N GLN A 174 18.88 14.63 7.58
CA GLN A 174 19.70 13.56 7.02
C GLN A 174 20.72 13.07 8.03
N GLY A 175 21.19 11.86 7.85
CA GLY A 175 22.18 11.28 8.75
C GLY A 175 22.70 9.93 8.26
N ILE A 176 23.38 9.25 9.17
CA ILE A 176 24.00 7.95 8.94
C ILE A 176 23.63 7.05 10.12
N GLY A 177 23.31 5.78 9.82
CA GLY A 177 22.93 4.77 10.79
C GLY A 177 21.44 4.78 11.15
N LEU A 178 20.85 3.61 11.32
CA LEU A 178 19.42 3.44 11.55
C LEU A 178 18.98 3.99 12.92
N ASP A 179 19.78 3.84 13.98
CA ASP A 179 19.47 4.38 15.29
C ASP A 179 19.28 5.90 15.25
N SER A 180 20.11 6.60 14.48
CA SER A 180 19.99 8.05 14.31
C SER A 180 18.74 8.41 13.51
N LEU A 181 18.36 7.59 12.54
CA LEU A 181 17.11 7.74 11.78
C LEU A 181 15.91 7.59 12.71
N PHE A 182 15.84 6.52 13.50
CA PHE A 182 14.70 6.24 14.38
C PHE A 182 14.50 7.34 15.42
N LYS A 183 15.59 7.84 16.00
CA LYS A 183 15.57 8.99 16.92
C LYS A 183 15.12 10.30 16.26
N SER A 184 15.30 10.41 14.94
CA SER A 184 14.94 11.62 14.20
C SER A 184 13.47 11.65 13.76
N PHE A 185 12.75 10.51 13.84
CA PHE A 185 11.32 10.51 13.57
C PHE A 185 10.57 11.31 14.62
N ASN A 186 9.81 12.30 14.16
CA ASN A 186 8.93 13.06 15.04
C ASN A 186 7.68 12.24 15.35
N LEU A 187 7.38 12.05 16.64
CA LEU A 187 6.22 11.31 17.13
C LEU A 187 5.01 12.23 17.39
N GLU A 188 5.10 13.53 17.09
CA GLU A 188 4.00 14.47 17.28
C GLU A 188 2.78 14.13 16.41
N SER A 189 1.61 14.31 16.98
CA SER A 189 0.35 14.25 16.24
C SER A 189 0.33 15.31 15.14
N SER A 190 -0.31 14.99 14.02
CA SER A 190 -0.38 15.82 12.79
C SER A 190 0.88 15.87 11.92
N SER A 191 1.95 15.17 12.24
CA SER A 191 3.12 15.06 11.36
C SER A 191 2.96 13.96 10.31
N TYR A 192 3.50 14.21 9.11
CA TYR A 192 3.56 13.26 8.00
C TYR A 192 5.03 12.95 7.72
N SER A 193 5.50 11.79 8.16
CA SER A 193 6.92 11.44 8.11
C SER A 193 7.22 10.26 7.17
N VAL A 194 8.25 10.41 6.36
CA VAL A 194 8.78 9.33 5.52
C VAL A 194 10.29 9.46 5.40
N GLY A 195 10.99 8.36 5.66
CA GLY A 195 12.43 8.24 5.44
C GLY A 195 12.74 7.56 4.12
N TRP A 196 13.85 7.94 3.50
CA TRP A 196 14.55 7.22 2.46
C TRP A 196 15.87 6.70 3.03
N VAL A 197 16.23 5.46 2.72
CA VAL A 197 17.47 4.82 3.19
C VAL A 197 18.27 4.32 2.00
N ASP A 198 19.54 4.70 1.94
CA ASP A 198 20.50 4.16 0.98
C ASP A 198 21.04 2.82 1.47
N LEU A 199 20.41 1.74 1.03
CA LEU A 199 20.82 0.36 1.36
C LEU A 199 22.13 -0.06 0.69
N LEU A 200 22.65 0.71 -0.27
CA LEU A 200 23.94 0.46 -0.92
C LEU A 200 25.10 1.14 -0.20
N SER A 201 24.81 2.06 0.70
CA SER A 201 25.84 2.70 1.54
C SER A 201 26.21 1.82 2.74
N LYS A 202 27.51 1.76 3.05
CA LYS A 202 28.05 0.89 4.12
C LYS A 202 27.37 1.07 5.49
N ASN A 203 26.94 2.29 5.82
CA ASN A 203 26.40 2.66 7.12
C ASN A 203 24.97 3.22 7.02
N PHE A 204 24.18 2.82 6.01
CA PHE A 204 22.80 3.26 5.82
C PHE A 204 22.62 4.77 5.92
N LYS A 205 23.07 5.52 4.91
CA LYS A 205 22.73 6.94 4.79
C LYS A 205 21.22 7.10 4.65
N TRP A 206 20.66 8.11 5.28
CA TRP A 206 19.23 8.34 5.25
C TRP A 206 18.84 9.81 5.08
N ILE A 207 17.65 10.02 4.56
CA ILE A 207 16.96 11.32 4.49
C ILE A 207 15.59 11.14 5.10
N LEU A 208 15.18 12.00 6.01
CA LEU A 208 13.85 12.02 6.63
C LEU A 208 13.16 13.33 6.25
N GLU A 209 11.99 13.23 5.62
CA GLU A 209 11.08 14.35 5.42
C GLU A 209 9.95 14.27 6.44
N THR A 210 9.80 15.30 7.25
CA THR A 210 8.69 15.47 8.20
C THR A 210 7.91 16.72 7.82
N SER A 211 6.62 16.57 7.55
CA SER A 211 5.75 17.62 7.06
C SER A 211 4.62 17.89 8.04
N PHE A 212 4.34 19.16 8.30
CA PHE A 212 3.26 19.64 9.16
C PHE A 212 2.27 20.47 8.36
N PRO A 213 0.95 20.32 8.57
CA PRO A 213 -0.04 21.21 7.98
C PRO A 213 0.30 22.69 8.23
N SER A 214 0.11 23.54 7.25
CA SER A 214 0.41 24.97 7.33
C SER A 214 -0.68 25.79 6.65
N GLU A 215 -1.11 26.88 7.29
CA GLU A 215 -2.22 27.70 6.77
C GLU A 215 -1.85 28.59 5.60
N LYS A 216 -0.59 28.95 5.39
CA LYS A 216 -0.22 29.84 4.28
C LYS A 216 1.23 29.73 3.82
N ARG A 217 1.40 29.78 2.50
CA ARG A 217 2.60 30.29 1.86
C ARG A 217 2.48 31.83 1.76
N LYS A 218 3.38 32.60 2.38
CA LYS A 218 3.45 34.06 2.15
C LYS A 218 3.58 34.28 0.64
N GLY A 219 2.58 34.92 0.01
CA GLY A 219 2.67 35.45 -1.35
C GLY A 219 2.28 34.54 -2.52
N GLY A 220 1.52 33.46 -2.34
CA GLY A 220 1.09 32.59 -3.44
C GLY A 220 -0.43 32.59 -3.66
N THR A 221 -0.89 32.97 -4.84
CA THR A 221 -2.26 32.72 -5.30
C THR A 221 -2.48 31.22 -5.46
N TYR A 222 -3.61 30.74 -4.94
CA TYR A 222 -4.06 29.36 -5.09
C TYR A 222 -4.33 29.05 -6.57
N LYS A 223 -3.46 28.31 -7.22
CA LYS A 223 -3.82 27.61 -8.45
C LYS A 223 -4.46 26.29 -8.02
N LYS A 224 -5.77 26.14 -8.25
CA LYS A 224 -6.45 24.83 -8.18
C LYS A 224 -5.57 23.89 -9.01
N LEU A 225 -4.97 22.90 -8.38
CA LEU A 225 -4.01 22.02 -9.03
C LEU A 225 -4.67 21.33 -10.21
N ASN A 226 -4.24 21.66 -11.42
CA ASN A 226 -4.43 20.79 -12.58
C ASN A 226 -3.42 19.63 -12.43
N LEU A 227 -3.83 18.56 -11.79
CA LEU A 227 -3.06 17.32 -11.61
C LEU A 227 -2.70 16.64 -12.95
N TYR A 228 -3.14 17.19 -14.07
CA TYR A 228 -2.80 16.77 -15.43
C TYR A 228 -1.48 17.35 -15.96
N GLU A 229 -0.85 18.31 -15.31
CA GLU A 229 0.53 18.67 -15.63
C GLU A 229 1.49 17.59 -15.11
N LYS A 230 1.54 16.47 -15.81
CA LYS A 230 2.60 15.47 -15.72
C LYS A 230 3.93 16.13 -16.09
N ASN A 231 4.63 16.69 -15.13
CA ASN A 231 6.07 16.86 -15.25
C ASN A 231 6.68 15.44 -15.22
N ASN A 232 6.76 14.84 -16.40
CA ASN A 232 7.45 13.57 -16.63
C ASN A 232 8.96 13.81 -16.41
N LEU A 233 9.40 13.83 -15.16
CA LEU A 233 10.80 13.57 -14.83
C LEU A 233 11.07 12.11 -15.21
N THR A 234 11.38 11.88 -16.47
CA THR A 234 11.89 10.61 -16.94
C THR A 234 13.29 10.43 -16.36
N PHE A 235 13.44 9.52 -15.41
CA PHE A 235 14.77 9.02 -15.08
C PHE A 235 15.32 8.35 -16.33
N PRO A 236 16.51 8.74 -16.81
CA PRO A 236 17.15 8.06 -17.94
C PRO A 236 17.36 6.57 -17.54
N PHE A 237 17.16 5.69 -18.50
CA PHE A 237 17.50 4.28 -18.34
C PHE A 237 18.99 4.15 -17.98
N ILE A 238 19.26 3.77 -16.75
CA ILE A 238 20.62 3.56 -16.26
C ILE A 238 21.06 2.15 -16.67
N GLY A 239 21.87 2.07 -17.72
CA GLY A 239 22.27 0.81 -18.35
C GLY A 239 23.12 -0.13 -17.47
N THR A 240 23.48 -1.21 -18.02
CA THR A 240 23.97 -2.53 -17.62
C THR A 240 25.03 -2.71 -16.50
N ASN A 241 25.63 -1.68 -15.92
CA ASN A 241 26.50 -1.77 -14.71
C ASN A 241 25.78 -1.21 -13.47
N LYS A 242 24.72 -1.88 -13.08
CA LYS A 242 23.59 -1.34 -12.31
C LYS A 242 23.89 -0.99 -10.87
N LEU A 243 24.73 -1.73 -10.15
CA LEU A 243 25.01 -1.47 -8.73
C LEU A 243 25.80 -0.17 -8.54
N LYS A 244 26.86 0.01 -9.31
CA LYS A 244 27.69 1.23 -9.23
C LYS A 244 26.92 2.46 -9.69
N SER A 245 26.05 2.32 -10.70
CA SER A 245 25.22 3.42 -11.18
C SER A 245 24.12 3.79 -10.19
N MET A 246 23.47 2.82 -9.53
CA MET A 246 22.50 3.10 -8.47
C MET A 246 23.15 3.72 -7.24
N ALA A 247 24.31 3.26 -6.82
CA ALA A 247 25.07 3.87 -5.73
C ALA A 247 25.44 5.34 -6.04
N ALA A 248 25.81 5.63 -7.30
CA ALA A 248 26.05 7.02 -7.74
C ALA A 248 24.78 7.87 -7.72
N VAL A 249 23.64 7.33 -8.18
CA VAL A 249 22.34 8.02 -8.12
C VAL A 249 21.95 8.29 -6.67
N ASN A 250 22.09 7.32 -5.77
CA ASN A 250 21.81 7.48 -4.35
C ASN A 250 22.71 8.55 -3.72
N TYR A 251 23.99 8.56 -4.06
CA TYR A 251 24.94 9.57 -3.60
C TYR A 251 24.55 10.98 -4.04
N ILE A 252 24.20 11.14 -5.32
CA ILE A 252 23.75 12.43 -5.88
C ILE A 252 22.44 12.88 -5.23
N TYR A 253 21.48 11.96 -5.07
CA TYR A 253 20.21 12.25 -4.42
C TYR A 253 20.40 12.70 -2.96
N TYR A 254 21.23 11.99 -2.20
CA TYR A 254 21.57 12.34 -0.83
C TYR A 254 22.17 13.76 -0.76
N PHE A 255 23.12 14.08 -1.64
CA PHE A 255 23.79 15.37 -1.67
C PHE A 255 22.87 16.52 -2.08
N ILE A 256 21.99 16.31 -3.07
CA ILE A 256 21.03 17.36 -3.51
C ILE A 256 20.00 17.65 -2.39
N LYS A 257 19.53 16.62 -1.73
CA LYS A 257 18.53 16.77 -0.65
C LYS A 257 19.11 17.39 0.62
N SER A 258 20.39 17.17 0.90
CA SER A 258 21.09 17.71 2.06
C SER A 258 21.08 19.25 2.13
N LYS A 259 20.86 19.92 1.02
CA LYS A 259 20.86 21.39 0.91
C LYS A 259 19.50 22.03 1.22
N LYS A 260 18.47 21.27 1.61
CA LYS A 260 17.09 21.74 1.77
C LYS A 260 16.56 21.48 3.17
N ASP A 261 16.94 22.30 4.15
CA ASP A 261 16.48 22.12 5.55
C ASP A 261 14.98 22.38 5.71
N LEU A 262 14.45 23.44 5.08
CA LEU A 262 13.06 23.84 5.22
C LEU A 262 12.45 24.16 3.85
N SER A 263 11.27 23.59 3.58
CA SER A 263 10.52 23.87 2.35
C SER A 263 9.02 23.91 2.59
N PHE A 264 8.30 24.67 1.73
CA PHE A 264 6.84 24.61 1.69
C PHE A 264 6.41 23.80 0.48
N LYS A 265 5.58 22.79 0.71
CA LYS A 265 5.10 21.86 -0.31
C LYS A 265 3.57 21.89 -0.36
N SER A 266 3.00 21.71 -1.53
CA SER A 266 1.57 21.45 -1.70
C SER A 266 1.25 20.01 -1.23
N TYR A 267 -0.02 19.79 -0.89
CA TYR A 267 -0.46 18.50 -0.33
C TYR A 267 -0.14 17.30 -1.24
N ASP A 268 -0.28 17.46 -2.56
CA ASP A 268 0.02 16.42 -3.55
C ASP A 268 1.49 15.96 -3.48
N LYS A 269 2.43 16.89 -3.30
CA LYS A 269 3.87 16.58 -3.15
C LYS A 269 4.20 15.92 -1.83
N VAL A 270 3.41 16.19 -0.79
CA VAL A 270 3.60 15.56 0.52
C VAL A 270 2.93 14.19 0.56
N LEU A 271 1.65 14.10 0.18
CA LEU A 271 0.88 12.86 0.32
C LEU A 271 1.16 11.89 -0.83
N PHE A 272 1.29 12.37 -2.05
CA PHE A 272 1.43 11.56 -3.27
C PHE A 272 2.78 11.74 -4.01
N PRO A 273 3.92 11.62 -3.35
CA PRO A 273 5.22 11.87 -3.98
C PRO A 273 5.49 10.91 -5.16
N LEU A 274 4.91 9.71 -5.13
CA LEU A 274 5.05 8.71 -6.19
C LEU A 274 4.18 9.03 -7.42
N SER A 275 3.21 9.93 -7.31
CA SER A 275 2.42 10.38 -8.47
C SER A 275 3.16 11.43 -9.30
N ALA A 276 4.10 12.17 -8.69
CA ALA A 276 4.93 13.16 -9.36
C ALA A 276 6.19 12.56 -10.00
N VAL A 277 6.59 11.35 -9.58
CA VAL A 277 7.72 10.63 -10.16
C VAL A 277 7.19 9.80 -11.31
N SER A 278 7.75 10.01 -12.50
CA SER A 278 7.53 9.09 -13.61
C SER A 278 7.86 7.66 -13.15
N ASP A 279 7.09 6.73 -13.64
CA ASP A 279 7.09 5.32 -13.36
C ASP A 279 8.46 4.74 -12.95
N THR A 280 8.65 4.47 -11.66
CA THR A 280 9.90 3.90 -11.11
C THR A 280 10.29 2.56 -11.75
N ARG A 281 9.34 1.89 -12.44
CA ARG A 281 9.61 0.70 -13.24
C ARG A 281 10.63 0.95 -14.36
N ASN A 282 10.80 2.21 -14.79
CA ASN A 282 11.82 2.56 -15.78
C ASN A 282 13.26 2.30 -15.28
N LEU A 283 13.47 2.19 -13.96
CA LEU A 283 14.77 1.83 -13.37
C LEU A 283 15.08 0.33 -13.49
N ALA A 284 14.12 -0.49 -13.88
CA ALA A 284 14.28 -1.95 -14.00
C ALA A 284 14.20 -2.41 -15.46
N LYS A 285 14.99 -3.44 -15.81
CA LYS A 285 14.91 -4.09 -17.12
C LYS A 285 13.49 -4.60 -17.39
N ASN A 286 12.97 -4.33 -18.59
CA ASN A 286 11.61 -4.68 -19.01
C ASN A 286 10.52 -4.12 -18.09
N ARG A 287 10.83 -3.08 -17.31
CA ARG A 287 9.90 -2.39 -16.39
C ARG A 287 9.21 -3.35 -15.41
N LYS A 288 9.92 -4.40 -14.94
CA LYS A 288 9.42 -5.35 -13.95
C LYS A 288 10.13 -5.17 -12.62
N ILE A 289 9.34 -4.97 -11.57
CA ILE A 289 9.81 -4.71 -10.21
C ILE A 289 9.11 -5.65 -9.23
N ILE A 290 9.87 -6.17 -8.28
CA ILE A 290 9.37 -6.77 -7.04
C ILE A 290 9.55 -5.73 -5.93
N GLN A 291 8.52 -5.50 -5.13
CA GLN A 291 8.64 -4.74 -3.90
C GLN A 291 8.46 -5.68 -2.70
N ILE A 292 9.45 -5.71 -1.84
CA ILE A 292 9.33 -6.34 -0.53
C ILE A 292 9.00 -5.25 0.48
N GLN A 293 7.76 -5.27 0.98
CA GLN A 293 7.36 -4.38 2.06
C GLN A 293 7.05 -5.20 3.30
N PHE A 294 7.76 -4.91 4.38
CA PHE A 294 7.61 -5.60 5.65
C PHE A 294 7.43 -4.64 6.80
N SER A 295 6.84 -5.11 7.87
CA SER A 295 6.78 -4.43 9.16
C SER A 295 7.54 -5.20 10.23
N ILE A 296 8.11 -4.46 11.18
CA ILE A 296 8.80 -5.00 12.36
C ILE A 296 8.23 -4.31 13.59
N PRO A 297 7.84 -5.06 14.63
CA PRO A 297 7.34 -4.48 15.86
C PRO A 297 8.45 -3.67 16.58
N LYS A 298 8.03 -2.64 17.32
CA LYS A 298 8.94 -1.71 17.99
C LYS A 298 9.93 -2.41 18.93
N GLU A 299 9.50 -3.46 19.59
CA GLU A 299 10.29 -4.27 20.52
C GLU A 299 11.46 -4.99 19.84
N LYS A 300 11.47 -5.03 18.49
CA LYS A 300 12.52 -5.64 17.68
C LYS A 300 13.28 -4.61 16.83
N GLU A 301 13.22 -3.34 17.22
CA GLU A 301 13.90 -2.23 16.50
C GLU A 301 15.41 -2.48 16.37
N ASP A 302 16.04 -3.06 17.40
CA ASP A 302 17.47 -3.43 17.44
C ASP A 302 17.85 -4.50 16.39
N LYS A 303 16.89 -5.24 15.84
CA LYS A 303 17.13 -6.28 14.83
C LYS A 303 17.04 -5.75 13.39
N ILE A 304 16.52 -4.54 13.19
CA ILE A 304 16.21 -4.02 11.85
C ILE A 304 17.45 -3.93 10.96
N GLU A 305 18.59 -3.55 11.49
CA GLU A 305 19.83 -3.47 10.71
C GLU A 305 20.20 -4.84 10.13
N ILE A 306 20.16 -5.88 10.96
CA ILE A 306 20.47 -7.27 10.55
C ILE A 306 19.40 -7.75 9.55
N ILE A 307 18.13 -7.42 9.77
CA ILE A 307 17.03 -7.77 8.86
C ILE A 307 17.28 -7.16 7.48
N LEU A 308 17.63 -5.87 7.40
CA LEU A 308 17.93 -5.21 6.13
C LEU A 308 19.19 -5.79 5.46
N GLN A 309 20.23 -6.08 6.22
CA GLN A 309 21.45 -6.73 5.69
C GLN A 309 21.12 -8.10 5.08
N LYS A 310 20.27 -8.90 5.73
CA LYS A 310 19.79 -10.17 5.18
C LYS A 310 18.95 -9.99 3.92
N LEU A 311 18.08 -8.98 3.89
CA LEU A 311 17.24 -8.69 2.72
C LEU A 311 18.08 -8.33 1.50
N ILE A 312 19.13 -7.53 1.67
CA ILE A 312 19.97 -7.07 0.55
C ILE A 312 21.13 -8.02 0.22
N HIS A 313 21.31 -9.10 0.98
CA HIS A 313 22.38 -10.06 0.72
C HIS A 313 22.28 -10.63 -0.69
N LYS A 314 23.32 -10.45 -1.50
CA LYS A 314 23.35 -10.83 -2.93
C LYS A 314 22.20 -10.28 -3.78
N GLN A 315 21.57 -9.18 -3.35
CA GLN A 315 20.49 -8.53 -4.07
C GLN A 315 20.79 -7.05 -4.35
N HIS A 316 20.13 -6.49 -5.34
CA HIS A 316 20.38 -5.13 -5.82
C HIS A 316 19.15 -4.24 -5.61
N PRO A 317 18.99 -3.62 -4.41
CA PRO A 317 17.87 -2.73 -4.16
C PRO A 317 17.94 -1.46 -4.99
N ILE A 318 16.78 -1.00 -5.49
CA ILE A 318 16.63 0.26 -6.24
C ILE A 318 16.27 1.40 -5.31
N LEU A 319 15.31 1.15 -4.42
CA LEU A 319 14.73 2.17 -3.54
C LEU A 319 14.39 1.53 -2.20
N CYS A 320 14.60 2.27 -1.11
CA CYS A 320 14.08 1.91 0.20
C CYS A 320 13.39 3.10 0.83
N SER A 321 12.15 2.91 1.27
CA SER A 321 11.44 3.88 2.09
C SER A 321 11.09 3.27 3.45
N VAL A 322 11.07 4.11 4.49
CA VAL A 322 10.75 3.72 5.86
C VAL A 322 9.69 4.65 6.44
N LYS A 323 8.78 4.08 7.22
CA LYS A 323 7.75 4.80 7.97
C LYS A 323 7.58 4.19 9.36
N ARG A 324 7.05 4.99 10.28
CA ARG A 324 6.60 4.52 11.59
C ARG A 324 5.10 4.23 11.51
N LEU A 325 4.68 3.11 12.07
CA LEU A 325 3.28 2.67 12.14
C LEU A 325 2.82 2.58 13.59
N SER A 326 1.52 2.69 13.83
CA SER A 326 0.85 2.40 15.11
C SER A 326 0.03 1.13 15.01
N LYS A 327 -0.40 0.61 16.15
CA LYS A 327 -1.16 -0.63 16.25
C LYS A 327 -2.56 -0.51 15.60
N ASN A 328 -3.04 -1.60 15.01
CA ASN A 328 -4.42 -1.76 14.57
C ASN A 328 -5.39 -2.06 15.72
N GLU A 329 -6.69 -1.84 15.47
CA GLU A 329 -7.76 -2.07 16.45
C GLU A 329 -8.12 -3.55 16.60
N SER A 330 -7.98 -4.36 15.56
CA SER A 330 -8.49 -5.74 15.52
C SER A 330 -7.47 -6.72 14.89
N ASP A 331 -7.53 -7.97 15.31
CA ASP A 331 -6.79 -9.11 14.77
C ASP A 331 -7.64 -10.02 13.85
N LEU A 332 -8.87 -9.60 13.52
CA LEU A 332 -9.78 -10.33 12.62
C LEU A 332 -9.51 -10.05 11.13
N ASN A 333 -8.51 -9.27 10.81
CA ASN A 333 -8.15 -8.92 9.44
C ASN A 333 -6.74 -9.42 9.08
N LEU A 334 -6.43 -9.36 7.78
CA LEU A 334 -5.10 -9.70 7.25
C LEU A 334 -4.20 -8.45 7.13
N SER A 335 -4.44 -7.42 7.94
CA SER A 335 -3.61 -6.22 7.95
C SER A 335 -2.20 -6.53 8.46
N PHE A 336 -1.21 -6.01 7.75
CA PHE A 336 0.18 -6.14 8.15
C PHE A 336 0.63 -5.06 9.14
N VAL A 337 -0.22 -4.06 9.38
CA VAL A 337 0.09 -2.91 10.23
C VAL A 337 0.21 -3.35 11.69
N GLN A 338 1.34 -3.04 12.30
CA GLN A 338 1.64 -3.29 13.70
C GLN A 338 2.42 -2.11 14.28
N ASP A 339 2.37 -1.92 15.60
CA ASP A 339 3.14 -0.85 16.24
C ASP A 339 4.64 -1.09 16.03
N GLY A 340 5.26 -0.27 15.16
CA GLY A 340 6.64 -0.50 14.78
C GLY A 340 7.03 0.23 13.50
N TRP A 341 7.92 -0.37 12.75
CA TRP A 341 8.49 0.19 11.54
C TRP A 341 8.06 -0.59 10.31
N THR A 342 7.89 0.10 9.18
CA THR A 342 7.74 -0.55 7.89
C THR A 342 8.78 -0.06 6.90
N PHE A 343 9.36 -1.00 6.19
CA PHE A 343 10.31 -0.76 5.10
C PHE A 343 9.72 -1.29 3.80
N ALA A 344 9.78 -0.48 2.75
CA ALA A 344 9.42 -0.90 1.40
C ALA A 344 10.64 -0.79 0.50
N VAL A 345 11.09 -1.92 -0.02
CA VAL A 345 12.31 -2.04 -0.81
C VAL A 345 11.99 -2.57 -2.21
N ASP A 346 12.36 -1.82 -3.23
CA ASP A 346 12.17 -2.19 -4.63
C ASP A 346 13.41 -2.92 -5.17
N PHE A 347 13.16 -4.01 -5.91
CA PHE A 347 14.18 -4.81 -6.60
C PHE A 347 13.83 -4.99 -8.07
N PRO A 348 14.83 -5.01 -8.99
CA PRO A 348 14.61 -5.44 -10.36
C PRO A 348 14.22 -6.92 -10.39
N PHE A 349 13.12 -7.27 -11.05
CA PHE A 349 12.60 -8.65 -11.10
C PHE A 349 13.65 -9.68 -11.57
N TYR A 350 14.40 -9.35 -12.63
CA TYR A 350 15.36 -10.29 -13.23
C TYR A 350 16.67 -10.48 -12.44
N GLU A 351 16.87 -9.69 -11.39
CA GLU A 351 18.05 -9.74 -10.52
C GLU A 351 17.66 -10.16 -9.10
N PHE A 352 16.40 -10.51 -8.89
CA PHE A 352 15.88 -10.90 -7.60
C PHE A 352 16.17 -12.37 -7.31
N SER A 353 16.79 -12.65 -6.16
CA SER A 353 17.12 -13.99 -5.72
C SER A 353 16.00 -14.59 -4.87
N HIS A 354 15.30 -15.58 -5.41
CA HIS A 354 14.29 -16.34 -4.67
C HIS A 354 14.86 -17.20 -3.54
N GLU A 355 16.12 -17.64 -3.63
CA GLU A 355 16.78 -18.37 -2.55
C GLU A 355 17.09 -17.46 -1.36
N GLU A 356 17.69 -16.30 -1.61
CA GLU A 356 18.06 -15.39 -0.54
C GLU A 356 16.85 -14.80 0.18
N ILE A 357 15.71 -14.61 -0.53
CA ILE A 357 14.51 -14.12 0.09
C ILE A 357 13.91 -15.12 1.11
N ARG A 358 14.09 -16.45 0.91
CA ARG A 358 13.64 -17.46 1.90
C ARG A 358 14.41 -17.32 3.21
N LYS A 359 15.73 -17.08 3.14
CA LYS A 359 16.57 -16.85 4.32
C LYS A 359 16.16 -15.58 5.06
N PHE A 360 15.80 -14.52 4.31
CA PHE A 360 15.28 -13.29 4.88
C PHE A 360 13.91 -13.53 5.55
N TYR A 361 12.97 -14.22 4.91
CA TYR A 361 11.65 -14.47 5.49
C TYR A 361 11.72 -15.30 6.77
N LYS A 362 12.57 -16.33 6.81
CA LYS A 362 12.79 -17.09 8.04
C LYS A 362 13.20 -16.16 9.19
N TYR A 363 14.18 -15.29 8.96
CA TYR A 363 14.65 -14.37 9.99
C TYR A 363 13.60 -13.28 10.35
N LEU A 364 12.81 -12.85 9.37
CA LEU A 364 11.71 -11.92 9.58
C LEU A 364 10.64 -12.52 10.51
N ILE A 365 10.26 -13.79 10.29
CA ILE A 365 9.31 -14.55 11.11
C ILE A 365 9.82 -14.66 12.55
N GLU A 366 11.08 -15.06 12.75
CA GLU A 366 11.72 -15.16 14.08
C GLU A 366 11.69 -13.83 14.86
N ASN A 367 11.52 -12.71 14.18
CA ASN A 367 11.41 -11.38 14.76
C ASN A 367 9.99 -10.78 14.69
N ASN A 368 8.95 -11.59 14.53
CA ASN A 368 7.54 -11.20 14.49
C ASN A 368 7.23 -10.17 13.39
N GLY A 369 8.01 -10.17 12.31
CA GLY A 369 7.76 -9.31 11.17
C GLY A 369 6.67 -9.86 10.27
N LYS A 370 6.02 -8.97 9.51
CA LYS A 370 4.97 -9.32 8.54
C LYS A 370 5.28 -8.74 7.18
N ILE A 371 4.90 -9.43 6.12
CA ILE A 371 4.94 -8.94 4.73
C ILE A 371 3.60 -8.33 4.34
N TYR A 372 3.63 -7.17 3.69
CA TYR A 372 2.41 -6.52 3.19
C TYR A 372 1.89 -7.21 1.93
N LEU A 373 0.77 -7.92 2.06
CA LEU A 373 0.24 -8.77 0.98
C LEU A 373 -0.13 -7.99 -0.31
N ALA A 374 -0.52 -6.71 -0.21
CA ALA A 374 -0.75 -5.86 -1.39
C ALA A 374 0.51 -5.62 -2.23
N LYS A 375 1.69 -5.87 -1.69
CA LYS A 375 2.99 -5.69 -2.35
C LYS A 375 3.67 -7.02 -2.66
N ASP A 376 3.19 -8.08 -2.01
CA ASP A 376 3.80 -9.40 -2.10
C ASP A 376 3.55 -10.08 -3.44
N SER A 377 4.56 -10.81 -3.87
CA SER A 377 4.52 -11.71 -5.04
C SER A 377 5.39 -12.95 -4.85
N THR A 378 5.94 -13.15 -3.65
CA THR A 378 7.02 -14.12 -3.42
C THR A 378 6.86 -14.98 -2.18
N LEU A 379 5.97 -14.62 -1.25
CA LEU A 379 5.72 -15.36 -0.02
C LEU A 379 5.12 -16.73 -0.33
N LEU A 380 5.57 -17.78 0.37
CA LEU A 380 4.96 -19.11 0.32
C LEU A 380 3.81 -19.23 1.33
N GLU A 381 2.93 -20.22 1.15
CA GLU A 381 1.79 -20.47 2.05
C GLU A 381 2.25 -20.69 3.50
N GLU A 382 3.30 -21.49 3.72
CA GLU A 382 3.84 -21.77 5.05
C GLU A 382 4.38 -20.50 5.72
N GLU A 383 5.18 -19.73 5.01
CA GLU A 383 5.72 -18.47 5.51
C GLU A 383 4.63 -17.45 5.84
N PHE A 384 3.56 -17.40 5.05
CA PHE A 384 2.39 -16.58 5.33
C PHE A 384 1.73 -17.03 6.65
N LYS A 385 1.48 -18.30 6.85
CA LYS A 385 0.86 -18.84 8.06
C LYS A 385 1.69 -18.54 9.31
N ASP A 386 3.01 -18.63 9.20
CA ASP A 386 3.91 -18.32 10.31
C ASP A 386 3.90 -16.81 10.66
N MET A 387 3.79 -15.93 9.65
CA MET A 387 3.72 -14.47 9.86
C MET A 387 2.34 -14.00 10.35
N TYR A 388 1.27 -14.67 9.93
CA TYR A 388 -0.10 -14.28 10.22
C TYR A 388 -0.80 -15.34 11.08
N GLN A 389 -0.27 -15.57 12.27
CA GLN A 389 -0.69 -16.67 13.17
C GLN A 389 -2.19 -16.72 13.47
N ASN A 390 -2.88 -15.59 13.43
CA ASN A 390 -4.32 -15.51 13.68
C ASN A 390 -5.16 -15.55 12.39
N PHE A 391 -4.56 -15.84 11.22
CA PHE A 391 -5.29 -15.81 9.94
C PHE A 391 -6.46 -16.80 9.89
N TRP A 392 -6.41 -17.87 10.66
CA TRP A 392 -7.47 -18.87 10.76
C TRP A 392 -8.81 -18.26 11.25
N LYS A 393 -8.78 -17.23 12.11
CA LYS A 393 -9.99 -16.51 12.53
C LYS A 393 -10.67 -15.83 11.33
N TRP A 394 -9.87 -15.18 10.50
CA TRP A 394 -10.34 -14.58 9.25
C TRP A 394 -10.85 -15.67 8.29
N GLN A 395 -10.14 -16.78 8.18
CA GLN A 395 -10.49 -17.89 7.30
C GLN A 395 -11.82 -18.53 7.66
N GLU A 396 -12.13 -18.74 8.95
CA GLU A 396 -13.41 -19.24 9.43
C GLU A 396 -14.57 -18.31 9.01
N ILE A 397 -14.44 -17.01 9.25
CA ILE A 397 -15.44 -16.02 8.85
C ILE A 397 -15.69 -16.10 7.34
N VAL A 398 -14.63 -16.10 6.54
CA VAL A 398 -14.76 -16.11 5.07
C VAL A 398 -15.26 -17.44 4.54
N LYS A 399 -14.98 -18.55 5.21
CA LYS A 399 -15.54 -19.87 4.86
C LYS A 399 -17.06 -19.90 5.00
N ASP A 400 -17.58 -19.28 6.06
CA ASP A 400 -19.04 -19.19 6.28
C ASP A 400 -19.69 -18.24 5.25
N LEU A 401 -19.03 -17.15 4.89
CA LEU A 401 -19.54 -16.18 3.92
C LEU A 401 -19.46 -16.69 2.49
N ASP A 402 -18.38 -17.38 2.11
CA ASP A 402 -18.06 -17.82 0.75
C ASP A 402 -17.67 -19.29 0.66
N PRO A 403 -18.56 -20.22 1.05
CA PRO A 403 -18.26 -21.66 1.06
C PRO A 403 -17.94 -22.21 -0.34
N LYS A 404 -18.45 -21.57 -1.39
CA LYS A 404 -18.19 -21.90 -2.80
C LYS A 404 -16.88 -21.31 -3.33
N LYS A 405 -16.18 -20.49 -2.55
CA LYS A 405 -14.92 -19.81 -2.95
C LYS A 405 -15.07 -18.96 -4.24
N LEU A 406 -16.13 -18.17 -4.32
CA LEU A 406 -16.44 -17.38 -5.50
C LEU A 406 -15.51 -16.15 -5.65
N PHE A 407 -15.12 -15.49 -4.55
CA PHE A 407 -14.19 -14.38 -4.60
C PHE A 407 -12.74 -14.85 -4.44
N GLN A 408 -11.97 -14.86 -5.52
CA GLN A 408 -10.61 -15.40 -5.52
C GLN A 408 -9.64 -14.54 -6.35
N SER A 409 -8.39 -14.50 -5.88
CA SER A 409 -7.26 -13.90 -6.58
C SER A 409 -6.09 -14.89 -6.66
N ASN A 410 -5.10 -14.59 -7.52
CA ASN A 410 -3.86 -15.38 -7.55
C ASN A 410 -3.16 -15.39 -6.18
N LEU A 411 -3.20 -14.27 -5.43
CA LEU A 411 -2.74 -14.20 -4.05
C LEU A 411 -3.45 -15.24 -3.17
N SER A 412 -4.80 -15.28 -3.20
CA SER A 412 -5.57 -16.20 -2.35
C SER A 412 -5.26 -17.66 -2.64
N LYS A 413 -5.03 -18.00 -3.91
CA LYS A 413 -4.63 -19.34 -4.33
C LYS A 413 -3.20 -19.68 -3.88
N ARG A 414 -2.25 -18.78 -4.11
CA ARG A 414 -0.83 -18.98 -3.77
C ARG A 414 -0.61 -19.15 -2.27
N LEU A 415 -1.31 -18.37 -1.45
CA LEU A 415 -1.16 -18.37 0.01
C LEU A 415 -2.16 -19.30 0.72
N GLY A 416 -2.98 -20.05 -0.02
CA GLY A 416 -3.94 -20.99 0.59
C GLY A 416 -5.00 -20.31 1.45
N LEU A 417 -5.35 -19.03 1.18
CA LEU A 417 -6.26 -18.26 2.03
C LEU A 417 -7.66 -18.87 2.12
N LYS A 418 -8.09 -19.63 1.10
CA LYS A 418 -9.38 -20.30 1.02
C LYS A 418 -9.23 -21.82 0.85
N ASN A 419 -8.25 -22.41 1.53
CA ASN A 419 -8.04 -23.84 1.54
C ASN A 419 -8.87 -24.48 2.67
N TRP A 420 -10.16 -24.73 2.41
CA TRP A 420 -11.08 -25.53 3.22
C TRP A 420 -11.81 -26.53 2.35
#